data_d647d354e92a7cd6079b6968b5fb0bdb
#
_entry.id   d647d354e92a7cd6079b6968b5fb0bdb
#
_cell.length_a   1.000
_cell.length_b   1.000
_cell.length_c   1.000
_cell.angle_alpha   90.00
_cell.angle_beta   90.00
_cell.angle_gamma   90.00
#
_symmetry.space_group_name_H-M   'P 1'
#
loop_
_entity.id
_entity.type
_entity.pdbx_description
1 polymer ?
#
loop_
_entity_poly.entity_id
_entity_poly.type
_entity_poly.pdbx_seq_one_letter_code
_entity_poly.pdbx_strand_id
1 'polypeptide(L)'
;FKTSLLLASEAAHTSLDDLLARLKLFYDGYSFDRLASTRVFCPWSVLRFLDEPAFGFRNYWYASAGRPTVIAKRLANLNSDYLIRFDELITATGNDLEPADKLTELQLYAVLFQAGYLTIKGIDPAGRFLLGYPNREVKASMAQLYASLLTHNESFDCLLYTSDAADE
;
A
#
# COMPACT_ATOMS: atom_id res chain seq x y z
N PHE A 1 -20.36 -5.71 -12.71
CA PHE A 1 -18.95 -6.04 -12.40
C PHE A 1 -18.36 -7.04 -13.40
N LYS A 2 -19.07 -8.17 -13.71
CA LYS A 2 -18.61 -9.16 -14.71
C LYS A 2 -18.42 -8.55 -16.10
N THR A 3 -19.37 -7.75 -16.55
CA THR A 3 -19.32 -7.02 -17.83
C THR A 3 -18.13 -6.08 -17.87
N SER A 4 -17.88 -5.32 -16.80
CA SER A 4 -16.74 -4.39 -16.72
C SER A 4 -15.40 -5.11 -16.80
N LEU A 5 -15.29 -6.31 -16.20
CA LEU A 5 -14.08 -7.15 -16.29
C LEU A 5 -13.83 -7.67 -17.71
N LEU A 6 -14.88 -8.07 -18.43
CA LEU A 6 -14.76 -8.50 -19.82
C LEU A 6 -14.33 -7.35 -20.72
N LEU A 7 -14.95 -6.18 -20.60
CA LEU A 7 -14.55 -4.98 -21.34
C LEU A 7 -13.10 -4.56 -21.03
N ALA A 8 -12.70 -4.68 -19.75
CA ALA A 8 -11.34 -4.37 -19.35
C ALA A 8 -10.31 -5.37 -19.91
N SER A 9 -10.68 -6.68 -20.01
CA SER A 9 -9.79 -7.68 -20.60
C SER A 9 -9.60 -7.45 -22.11
N GLU A 10 -10.64 -7.06 -22.81
CA GLU A 10 -10.57 -6.67 -24.22
C GLU A 10 -9.71 -5.42 -24.42
N ALA A 11 -9.93 -4.35 -23.63
CA ALA A 11 -9.17 -3.12 -23.70
C ALA A 11 -7.69 -3.30 -23.32
N ALA A 12 -7.38 -4.24 -22.42
CA ALA A 12 -6.02 -4.59 -22.01
C ALA A 12 -5.36 -5.65 -22.93
N HIS A 13 -6.05 -6.13 -23.97
CA HIS A 13 -5.59 -7.18 -24.88
C HIS A 13 -5.08 -8.44 -24.15
N THR A 14 -5.80 -8.88 -23.12
CA THR A 14 -5.42 -10.02 -22.28
C THR A 14 -6.60 -10.95 -22.01
N SER A 15 -6.34 -12.19 -21.60
CA SER A 15 -7.41 -13.10 -21.19
C SER A 15 -8.03 -12.63 -19.86
N LEU A 16 -9.29 -13.02 -19.61
CA LEU A 16 -9.96 -12.72 -18.34
C LEU A 16 -9.22 -13.33 -17.14
N ASP A 17 -8.68 -14.54 -17.29
CA ASP A 17 -7.96 -15.22 -16.22
C ASP A 17 -6.63 -14.53 -15.91
N ASP A 18 -5.88 -14.10 -16.91
CA ASP A 18 -4.65 -13.31 -16.74
C ASP A 18 -4.96 -11.95 -16.12
N LEU A 19 -6.04 -11.29 -16.55
CA LEU A 19 -6.48 -10.03 -15.95
C LEU A 19 -6.79 -10.22 -14.47
N LEU A 20 -7.54 -11.25 -14.10
CA LEU A 20 -7.87 -11.55 -12.71
C LEU A 20 -6.64 -11.88 -11.88
N ALA A 21 -5.69 -12.65 -12.42
CA ALA A 21 -4.43 -12.95 -11.75
C ALA A 21 -3.62 -11.67 -11.48
N ARG A 22 -3.55 -10.76 -12.46
CA ARG A 22 -2.87 -9.47 -12.31
C ARG A 22 -3.59 -8.55 -11.33
N LEU A 23 -4.92 -8.48 -11.36
CA LEU A 23 -5.72 -7.72 -10.39
C LEU A 23 -5.46 -8.20 -8.96
N LYS A 24 -5.40 -9.53 -8.74
CA LYS A 24 -5.03 -10.10 -7.44
C LYS A 24 -3.64 -9.67 -7.00
N LEU A 25 -2.66 -9.75 -7.90
CA LEU A 25 -1.28 -9.38 -7.59
C LEU A 25 -1.13 -7.90 -7.20
N PHE A 26 -1.87 -7.02 -7.89
CA PHE A 26 -1.71 -5.58 -7.74
C PHE A 26 -2.59 -4.98 -6.66
N TYR A 27 -3.84 -5.45 -6.48
CA TYR A 27 -4.85 -4.74 -5.69
C TYR A 27 -5.55 -5.59 -4.64
N ASP A 28 -5.28 -6.92 -4.56
CA ASP A 28 -5.79 -7.81 -3.52
C ASP A 28 -4.83 -7.87 -2.33
N GLY A 29 -5.18 -8.64 -1.31
CA GLY A 29 -4.26 -9.05 -0.25
C GLY A 29 -4.45 -8.35 1.08
N TYR A 30 -5.43 -7.45 1.22
CA TYR A 30 -5.83 -6.94 2.54
C TYR A 30 -6.52 -8.02 3.34
N SER A 31 -6.15 -8.15 4.60
CA SER A 31 -6.80 -9.05 5.54
C SER A 31 -7.11 -8.34 6.84
N PHE A 32 -8.33 -8.54 7.33
CA PHE A 32 -8.85 -7.98 8.58
C PHE A 32 -9.08 -9.04 9.64
N ASP A 33 -8.86 -10.31 9.31
CA ASP A 33 -8.94 -11.41 10.26
C ASP A 33 -7.55 -11.82 10.76
N ARG A 34 -7.50 -12.29 12.01
CA ARG A 34 -6.26 -12.62 12.71
C ARG A 34 -5.40 -13.67 11.98
N LEU A 35 -6.03 -14.62 11.31
CA LEU A 35 -5.33 -15.71 10.64
C LEU A 35 -4.98 -15.38 9.18
N ALA A 36 -5.40 -14.23 8.69
CA ALA A 36 -5.30 -13.83 7.29
C ALA A 36 -5.94 -14.87 6.34
N SER A 37 -7.05 -15.48 6.79
CA SER A 37 -7.77 -16.51 6.07
C SER A 37 -8.56 -15.95 4.88
N THR A 38 -9.00 -14.69 5.01
CA THR A 38 -9.76 -13.99 3.97
C THR A 38 -8.96 -12.79 3.47
N ARG A 39 -8.84 -12.67 2.15
CA ARG A 39 -8.22 -11.54 1.48
C ARG A 39 -9.25 -10.76 0.68
N VAL A 40 -9.11 -9.45 0.68
CA VAL A 40 -10.00 -8.55 -0.06
C VAL A 40 -9.21 -7.56 -0.90
N PHE A 41 -9.81 -7.18 -2.01
CA PHE A 41 -9.28 -6.15 -2.90
C PHE A 41 -9.37 -4.76 -2.27
N CYS A 42 -8.49 -3.86 -2.69
CA CYS A 42 -8.70 -2.43 -2.54
C CYS A 42 -9.80 -1.99 -3.54
N PRO A 43 -11.01 -1.63 -3.09
CA PRO A 43 -12.11 -1.31 -4.00
C PRO A 43 -11.78 -0.11 -4.90
N TRP A 44 -11.13 0.90 -4.34
CA TRP A 44 -10.74 2.10 -5.07
C TRP A 44 -9.82 1.80 -6.25
N SER A 45 -8.73 1.05 -6.01
CA SER A 45 -7.75 0.74 -7.05
C SER A 45 -8.35 -0.12 -8.16
N VAL A 46 -9.22 -1.08 -7.79
CA VAL A 46 -9.94 -1.89 -8.79
C VAL A 46 -10.89 -1.05 -9.63
N LEU A 47 -11.67 -0.16 -9.00
CA LEU A 47 -12.59 0.71 -9.72
C LEU A 47 -11.85 1.67 -10.67
N ARG A 48 -10.76 2.28 -10.20
CA ARG A 48 -9.92 3.14 -11.04
C ARG A 48 -9.29 2.41 -12.23
N PHE A 49 -8.84 1.17 -12.01
CA PHE A 49 -8.36 0.33 -13.12
C PHE A 49 -9.48 0.03 -14.13
N LEU A 50 -10.68 -0.31 -13.66
CA LEU A 50 -11.82 -0.64 -14.53
C LEU A 50 -12.37 0.57 -15.29
N ASP A 51 -12.16 1.77 -14.77
CA ASP A 51 -12.53 3.04 -15.44
C ASP A 51 -11.64 3.30 -16.67
N GLU A 52 -10.32 3.04 -16.52
CA GLU A 52 -9.34 3.30 -17.57
C GLU A 52 -8.35 2.12 -17.76
N PRO A 53 -8.81 0.94 -18.20
CA PRO A 53 -7.99 -0.26 -18.26
C PRO A 53 -6.82 -0.19 -19.25
N ALA A 54 -6.95 0.64 -20.30
CA ALA A 54 -5.92 0.85 -21.31
C ALA A 54 -4.63 1.47 -20.75
N PHE A 55 -4.72 2.20 -19.63
CA PHE A 55 -3.53 2.74 -18.95
C PHE A 55 -2.76 1.70 -18.11
N GLY A 56 -3.29 0.51 -17.99
CA GLY A 56 -2.64 -0.60 -17.25
C GLY A 56 -2.70 -0.45 -15.73
N PHE A 57 -1.89 -1.25 -15.06
CA PHE A 57 -1.84 -1.30 -13.59
C PHE A 57 -0.97 -0.16 -13.04
N ARG A 58 -1.57 0.70 -12.21
CA ARG A 58 -0.94 1.89 -11.62
C ARG A 58 -1.12 1.92 -10.10
N ASN A 59 -0.41 2.83 -9.44
CA ASN A 59 -0.52 3.07 -8.00
C ASN A 59 -1.65 4.05 -7.68
N TYR A 60 -2.89 3.64 -7.94
CA TYR A 60 -4.08 4.48 -7.75
C TYR A 60 -4.33 4.86 -6.30
N TRP A 61 -4.08 3.91 -5.39
CA TRP A 61 -4.28 4.13 -3.96
C TRP A 61 -3.36 5.21 -3.41
N TYR A 62 -2.08 5.19 -3.80
CA TYR A 62 -1.10 6.18 -3.36
C TYR A 62 -1.46 7.60 -3.80
N ALA A 63 -2.00 7.76 -4.99
CA ALA A 63 -2.43 9.04 -5.51
C ALA A 63 -3.66 9.62 -4.78
N SER A 64 -4.51 8.75 -4.20
CA SER A 64 -5.78 9.13 -3.55
C SER A 64 -5.74 9.15 -2.03
N ALA A 65 -4.86 8.38 -1.40
CA ALA A 65 -4.83 8.18 0.06
C ALA A 65 -4.34 9.39 0.87
N GLY A 66 -4.22 10.55 0.23
CA GLY A 66 -3.62 11.73 0.85
C GLY A 66 -2.13 11.51 1.07
N ARG A 67 -1.37 12.55 0.86
CA ARG A 67 0.10 12.51 0.89
C ARG A 67 0.59 11.85 2.16
N PRO A 68 1.46 10.84 2.10
CA PRO A 68 2.03 10.20 3.28
C PRO A 68 3.06 11.11 3.97
N THR A 69 2.89 12.43 3.92
CA THR A 69 3.82 13.42 4.48
C THR A 69 4.06 13.18 5.96
N VAL A 70 3.03 12.78 6.70
CA VAL A 70 3.17 12.43 8.12
C VAL A 70 4.00 11.16 8.28
N ILE A 71 3.76 10.16 7.45
CA ILE A 71 4.53 8.90 7.43
C ILE A 71 5.95 9.18 6.94
N ALA A 72 6.10 9.95 5.86
CA ALA A 72 7.41 10.34 5.32
C ALA A 72 8.27 11.08 6.35
N LYS A 73 7.73 12.08 7.04
CA LYS A 73 8.45 12.81 8.11
C LYS A 73 8.85 11.90 9.26
N ARG A 74 8.06 10.90 9.58
CA ARG A 74 8.37 9.94 10.65
C ARG A 74 9.43 8.94 10.22
N LEU A 75 9.31 8.42 9.00
CA LEU A 75 10.31 7.53 8.41
C LEU A 75 11.67 8.22 8.24
N ALA A 76 11.70 9.51 7.89
CA ALA A 76 12.93 10.28 7.77
C ALA A 76 13.69 10.42 9.09
N ASN A 77 13.01 10.33 10.23
CA ASN A 77 13.61 10.40 11.57
C ASN A 77 14.07 9.03 12.10
N LEU A 78 13.79 7.94 11.38
CA LEU A 78 14.24 6.60 11.73
C LEU A 78 15.61 6.31 11.09
N ASN A 79 16.44 5.51 11.78
CA ASN A 79 17.69 5.04 11.22
C ASN A 79 17.44 4.26 9.92
N SER A 80 18.34 4.45 8.94
CA SER A 80 18.27 3.83 7.61
C SER A 80 18.12 2.29 7.60
N ASP A 81 18.51 1.62 8.69
CA ASP A 81 18.42 0.17 8.81
C ASP A 81 16.98 -0.37 8.78
N TYR A 82 15.99 0.46 9.14
CA TYR A 82 14.58 0.11 9.09
C TYR A 82 13.98 0.25 7.67
N LEU A 83 14.60 1.04 6.81
CA LEU A 83 14.12 1.32 5.47
C LEU A 83 14.37 0.16 4.48
N ILE A 84 15.26 -0.76 4.81
CA ILE A 84 15.79 -1.77 3.86
C ILE A 84 15.00 -3.10 3.87
N ARG A 85 14.11 -3.32 4.85
CA ARG A 85 13.45 -4.62 5.04
C ARG A 85 12.13 -4.78 4.29
N PHE A 86 12.13 -4.47 3.00
CA PHE A 86 10.91 -4.49 2.18
C PHE A 86 10.25 -5.88 2.02
N ASP A 87 10.99 -6.96 2.19
CA ASP A 87 10.50 -8.33 1.98
C ASP A 87 10.33 -9.11 3.27
N GLU A 88 10.72 -8.54 4.41
CA GLU A 88 10.58 -9.19 5.71
C GLU A 88 9.19 -8.92 6.31
N LEU A 89 8.63 -9.95 6.95
CA LEU A 89 7.42 -9.79 7.75
C LEU A 89 7.78 -9.16 9.10
N ILE A 90 7.00 -8.17 9.50
CA ILE A 90 7.14 -7.48 10.77
C ILE A 90 6.32 -8.24 11.80
N THR A 91 6.92 -8.56 12.94
CA THR A 91 6.22 -9.22 14.03
C THR A 91 5.69 -8.17 15.01
N ALA A 92 4.38 -8.20 15.31
CA ALA A 92 3.73 -7.27 16.22
C ALA A 92 2.75 -8.02 17.16
N THR A 93 2.63 -7.54 18.40
CA THR A 93 1.56 -7.96 19.31
C THR A 93 0.29 -7.15 19.08
N GLY A 94 -0.85 -7.56 19.68
CA GLY A 94 -2.08 -6.78 19.60
C GLY A 94 -1.91 -5.36 20.14
N ASN A 95 -1.15 -5.21 21.25
CA ASN A 95 -0.90 -3.91 21.89
C ASN A 95 -0.06 -2.99 20.98
N ASP A 96 0.84 -3.55 20.16
CA ASP A 96 1.67 -2.76 19.22
C ASP A 96 0.84 -2.18 18.06
N LEU A 97 -0.38 -2.69 17.85
CA LEU A 97 -1.29 -2.22 16.80
C LEU A 97 -2.35 -1.25 17.32
N GLU A 98 -2.42 -1.03 18.64
CA GLU A 98 -3.33 -0.05 19.24
C GLU A 98 -2.79 1.38 19.08
N PRO A 99 -3.69 2.36 18.89
CA PRO A 99 -3.30 3.77 18.87
C PRO A 99 -2.67 4.17 20.20
N ALA A 100 -1.52 4.81 20.18
CA ALA A 100 -0.87 5.29 21.40
C ALA A 100 -0.49 6.77 21.29
N ASP A 101 -0.51 7.47 22.43
CA ASP A 101 -0.27 8.91 22.52
C ASP A 101 1.18 9.33 22.22
N LYS A 102 2.14 8.39 22.38
CA LYS A 102 3.56 8.64 22.13
C LYS A 102 4.08 7.70 21.05
N LEU A 103 4.65 8.25 20.02
CA LEU A 103 5.12 7.51 18.85
C LEU A 103 6.53 6.99 19.06
N THR A 104 6.59 5.75 19.47
CA THR A 104 7.77 4.90 19.40
C THR A 104 7.84 4.21 18.03
N GLU A 105 8.91 3.48 17.76
CA GLU A 105 9.09 2.69 16.54
C GLU A 105 7.95 1.67 16.31
N LEU A 106 7.54 0.96 17.36
CA LEU A 106 6.42 0.02 17.32
C LEU A 106 5.12 0.69 16.91
N GLN A 107 4.93 1.94 17.30
CA GLN A 107 3.75 2.74 16.93
C GLN A 107 3.73 3.18 15.47
N LEU A 108 4.89 3.24 14.81
CA LEU A 108 4.93 3.42 13.36
C LEU A 108 4.23 2.27 12.64
N TYR A 109 4.43 1.03 13.08
CA TYR A 109 3.74 -0.13 12.49
C TYR A 109 2.23 -0.08 12.72
N ALA A 110 1.77 0.41 13.88
CA ALA A 110 0.35 0.64 14.12
C ALA A 110 -0.22 1.67 13.13
N VAL A 111 0.48 2.79 12.94
CA VAL A 111 0.07 3.82 11.96
C VAL A 111 0.06 3.27 10.53
N LEU A 112 1.10 2.55 10.13
CA LEU A 112 1.17 1.93 8.81
C LEU A 112 0.07 0.89 8.59
N PHE A 113 -0.26 0.11 9.63
CA PHE A 113 -1.34 -0.86 9.59
C PHE A 113 -2.71 -0.18 9.48
N GLN A 114 -2.99 0.80 10.33
CA GLN A 114 -4.24 1.55 10.33
C GLN A 114 -4.45 2.37 9.06
N ALA A 115 -3.37 2.90 8.50
CA ALA A 115 -3.40 3.63 7.24
C ALA A 115 -3.41 2.72 6.00
N GLY A 116 -3.41 1.39 6.15
CA GLY A 116 -3.50 0.43 5.06
C GLY A 116 -2.20 0.18 4.29
N TYR A 117 -1.06 0.64 4.79
CA TYR A 117 0.25 0.29 4.21
C TYR A 117 0.70 -1.12 4.58
N LEU A 118 0.31 -1.59 5.76
CA LEU A 118 0.53 -2.96 6.20
C LEU A 118 -0.80 -3.68 6.37
N THR A 119 -0.76 -5.00 6.31
CA THR A 119 -1.89 -5.89 6.57
C THR A 119 -1.43 -7.13 7.32
N ILE A 120 -2.34 -7.85 7.94
CA ILE A 120 -2.05 -9.13 8.58
C ILE A 120 -1.80 -10.17 7.48
N LYS A 121 -0.66 -10.87 7.57
CA LYS A 121 -0.27 -11.99 6.71
C LYS A 121 -0.43 -13.35 7.39
N GLY A 122 -0.63 -13.34 8.70
CA GLY A 122 -0.80 -14.52 9.53
C GLY A 122 -0.38 -14.26 10.97
N ILE A 123 -0.15 -15.35 11.69
CA ILE A 123 0.39 -15.35 13.06
C ILE A 123 1.63 -16.25 13.12
N ASP A 124 2.56 -15.91 13.97
CA ASP A 124 3.73 -16.75 14.26
C ASP A 124 3.40 -17.82 15.33
N PRO A 125 4.31 -18.78 15.59
CA PRO A 125 4.10 -19.80 16.60
C PRO A 125 3.90 -19.25 18.03
N ALA A 126 4.34 -18.03 18.31
CA ALA A 126 4.13 -17.35 19.60
C ALA A 126 2.79 -16.59 19.65
N GLY A 127 1.98 -16.64 18.60
CA GLY A 127 0.67 -15.99 18.52
C GLY A 127 0.74 -14.49 18.19
N ARG A 128 1.89 -13.97 17.76
CA ARG A 128 2.07 -12.58 17.33
C ARG A 128 1.65 -12.41 15.88
N PHE A 129 1.15 -11.23 15.51
CA PHE A 129 0.81 -10.91 14.14
C PHE A 129 2.05 -10.81 13.27
N LEU A 130 1.97 -11.38 12.09
CA LEU A 130 2.91 -11.15 11.00
C LEU A 130 2.31 -10.11 10.07
N LEU A 131 2.96 -8.95 9.97
CA LEU A 131 2.53 -7.84 9.12
C LEU A 131 3.39 -7.76 7.88
N GLY A 132 2.78 -7.37 6.76
CA GLY A 132 3.49 -7.15 5.50
C GLY A 132 2.67 -6.29 4.55
N TYR A 133 3.26 -5.90 3.41
CA TYR A 133 2.53 -5.15 2.40
C TYR A 133 1.37 -5.97 1.85
N PRO A 134 0.16 -5.38 1.68
CA PRO A 134 -0.99 -6.11 1.15
C PRO A 134 -0.71 -6.64 -0.26
N ASN A 135 -0.20 -5.81 -1.15
CA ASN A 135 -0.08 -6.08 -2.57
C ASN A 135 1.08 -5.31 -3.22
N ARG A 136 1.21 -5.49 -4.54
CA ARG A 136 2.29 -4.89 -5.32
C ARG A 136 2.16 -3.37 -5.44
N GLU A 137 0.93 -2.84 -5.49
CA GLU A 137 0.67 -1.40 -5.54
C GLU A 137 1.25 -0.69 -4.32
N VAL A 138 0.89 -1.16 -3.12
CA VAL A 138 1.36 -0.57 -1.86
C VAL A 138 2.87 -0.76 -1.67
N LYS A 139 3.39 -1.96 -2.02
CA LYS A 139 4.83 -2.21 -1.95
C LYS A 139 5.62 -1.26 -2.85
N ALA A 140 5.19 -1.05 -4.09
CA ALA A 140 5.84 -0.14 -5.02
C ALA A 140 5.75 1.33 -4.54
N SER A 141 4.60 1.72 -3.98
CA SER A 141 4.40 3.06 -3.41
C SER A 141 5.34 3.34 -2.24
N MET A 142 5.50 2.36 -1.35
CA MET A 142 6.43 2.47 -0.22
C MET A 142 7.89 2.50 -0.68
N ALA A 143 8.26 1.69 -1.67
CA ALA A 143 9.60 1.73 -2.26
C ALA A 143 9.93 3.11 -2.85
N GLN A 144 8.96 3.70 -3.54
CA GLN A 144 9.08 5.04 -4.11
C GLN A 144 9.23 6.11 -3.02
N LEU A 145 8.45 6.01 -1.94
CA LEU A 145 8.55 6.91 -0.79
C LEU A 145 9.94 6.82 -0.14
N TYR A 146 10.44 5.62 0.11
CA TYR A 146 11.77 5.43 0.70
C TYR A 146 12.87 5.93 -0.22
N ALA A 147 12.80 5.66 -1.53
CA ALA A 147 13.78 6.18 -2.47
C ALA A 147 13.86 7.71 -2.43
N SER A 148 12.71 8.38 -2.32
CA SER A 148 12.65 9.84 -2.20
C SER A 148 13.29 10.36 -0.91
N LEU A 149 13.08 9.67 0.21
CA LEU A 149 13.69 10.04 1.49
C LEU A 149 15.22 9.87 1.50
N LEU A 150 15.72 8.80 0.87
CA LEU A 150 17.15 8.51 0.79
C LEU A 150 17.91 9.48 -0.12
N THR A 151 17.26 9.98 -1.16
CA THR A 151 17.91 10.89 -2.12
C THR A 151 17.93 12.35 -1.66
N HIS A 152 17.39 12.69 -0.50
CA HIS A 152 17.28 14.07 0.02
C HIS A 152 16.71 15.05 -1.02
N ASN A 153 15.82 14.58 -1.87
CA ASN A 153 15.33 15.35 -2.98
C ASN A 153 14.21 16.29 -2.48
N GLU A 154 14.56 17.54 -2.14
CA GLU A 154 13.62 18.62 -1.80
C GLU A 154 12.61 18.91 -2.92
N SER A 155 12.88 18.41 -4.14
CA SER A 155 11.97 18.52 -5.29
C SER A 155 10.65 17.76 -5.13
N PHE A 156 10.51 16.91 -4.10
CA PHE A 156 9.26 16.21 -3.82
C PHE A 156 8.14 17.15 -3.33
N ASP A 157 8.49 18.22 -2.63
CA ASP A 157 7.52 19.25 -2.24
C ASP A 157 7.02 20.04 -3.46
N CYS A 158 7.87 20.26 -4.45
CA CYS A 158 7.52 21.01 -5.65
C CYS A 158 6.56 20.25 -6.58
N LEU A 159 6.75 18.94 -6.76
CA LEU A 159 5.85 18.10 -7.58
C LEU A 159 4.48 17.87 -6.93
N LEU A 160 4.41 17.99 -5.62
CA LEU A 160 3.16 17.84 -4.87
C LEU A 160 2.30 19.11 -4.90
N TYR A 161 2.89 20.30 -5.11
CA TYR A 161 2.18 21.58 -5.22
C TYR A 161 1.66 21.85 -6.64
N THR A 162 2.25 21.25 -7.68
CA THR A 162 1.85 21.53 -9.07
C THR A 162 0.62 20.75 -9.52
N SER A 163 0.18 19.72 -8.80
CA SER A 163 -1.03 18.98 -9.16
C SER A 163 -2.34 19.64 -8.67
N ASP A 164 -2.26 20.52 -7.64
CA ASP A 164 -3.44 21.22 -7.11
C ASP A 164 -3.74 22.56 -7.83
N ALA A 165 -2.82 23.03 -8.70
CA ALA A 165 -2.98 24.29 -9.41
C ALA A 165 -3.60 24.14 -10.82
N ALA A 166 -3.98 22.93 -11.22
CA ALA A 166 -4.55 22.65 -12.54
C ALA A 166 -6.08 22.50 -12.55
N ASP A 167 -6.77 22.70 -11.40
CA ASP A 167 -8.22 22.57 -11.25
C ASP A 167 -8.91 23.90 -10.81
N GLU A 168 -8.36 25.06 -11.21
CA GLU A 168 -9.09 26.35 -11.19
C GLU A 168 -9.33 26.87 -12.61
#